data_899d60e3936f65ad6234f9a6a2f378f8
#
_entry.id   899d60e3936f65ad6234f9a6a2f378f8
#
_cell.length_a   1.000
_cell.length_b   1.000
_cell.length_c   1.000
_cell.angle_alpha   90.00
_cell.angle_beta   90.00
_cell.angle_gamma   90.00
#
_symmetry.space_group_name_H-M   'P 1'
#
loop_
_entity.id
_entity.type
_entity.pdbx_description
1 polymer ?
#
loop_
_entity_poly.entity_id
_entity_poly.type
_entity_poly.pdbx_seq_one_letter_code
_entity_poly.pdbx_strand_id
1 'polypeptide(L)' 'MKHYLLYHRHASSDCAASFAAWNAFSSELRGAAAMSTCACGAHEIWWWAEAADVRAALARLPNYVAERTLAIRVKPLTTP' A
#
# COMPACT_ATOMS: atom_id res chain seq x y z
N MET A 1 6.60 13.90 10.69
CA MET A 1 6.13 13.11 9.54
C MET A 1 4.64 12.91 9.66
N LYS A 2 3.95 12.77 8.55
CA LYS A 2 2.51 12.53 8.50
C LYS A 2 2.24 11.05 8.36
N HIS A 3 1.09 10.61 8.84
CA HIS A 3 0.67 9.21 8.74
C HIS A 3 -0.26 9.03 7.54
N TYR A 4 -0.04 7.97 6.79
CA TYR A 4 -0.86 7.62 5.64
C TYR A 4 -1.33 6.18 5.71
N LEU A 5 -2.58 5.97 5.33
CA LEU A 5 -3.10 4.67 4.97
C LEU A 5 -2.97 4.55 3.45
N LEU A 6 -2.24 3.54 3.01
CA LEU A 6 -2.08 3.26 1.59
C LEU A 6 -3.07 2.16 1.22
N TYR A 7 -4.06 2.51 0.41
CA TYR A 7 -5.09 1.59 -0.05
C TYR A 7 -4.84 1.22 -1.49
N HIS A 8 -4.54 -0.05 -1.73
CA HIS A 8 -4.25 -0.62 -3.04
C HIS A 8 -5.38 -1.54 -3.48
N ARG A 9 -5.73 -1.44 -4.75
CA ARG A 9 -6.70 -2.33 -5.36
C ARG A 9 -6.25 -2.69 -6.77
N HIS A 10 -6.34 -3.97 -7.13
CA HIS A 10 -6.05 -4.43 -8.47
C HIS A 10 -7.09 -5.48 -8.90
N ALA A 11 -7.22 -5.68 -10.22
CA ALA A 11 -8.06 -6.74 -10.76
C ALA A 11 -7.40 -8.10 -10.53
N SER A 12 -8.20 -9.18 -10.51
CA SER A 12 -7.67 -10.54 -10.32
C SER A 12 -6.64 -10.92 -11.38
N SER A 13 -6.79 -10.42 -12.62
CA SER A 13 -5.84 -10.63 -13.71
C SER A 13 -4.49 -9.96 -13.48
N ASP A 14 -4.41 -8.99 -12.57
CA ASP A 14 -3.19 -8.21 -12.28
C ASP A 14 -2.44 -8.71 -11.03
N CYS A 15 -2.92 -9.79 -10.42
CA CYS A 15 -2.37 -10.30 -9.17
C CYS A 15 -0.88 -10.63 -9.30
N ALA A 16 -0.53 -11.42 -10.31
CA ALA A 16 0.86 -11.83 -10.54
C ALA A 16 1.78 -10.63 -10.81
N ALA A 17 1.33 -9.68 -11.63
CA ALA A 17 2.08 -8.47 -11.95
C ALA A 17 2.27 -7.59 -10.71
N SER A 18 1.25 -7.47 -9.87
CA SER A 18 1.32 -6.69 -8.64
C SER A 18 2.36 -7.23 -7.67
N PHE A 19 2.44 -8.54 -7.50
CA PHE A 19 3.45 -9.15 -6.64
C PHE A 19 4.85 -9.14 -7.28
N ALA A 20 4.92 -9.37 -8.59
CA ALA A 20 6.20 -9.34 -9.31
C ALA A 20 6.85 -7.94 -9.28
N ALA A 21 6.05 -6.87 -9.20
CA ALA A 21 6.56 -5.52 -9.13
C ALA A 21 7.46 -5.28 -7.91
N TRP A 22 7.31 -6.06 -6.86
CA TRP A 22 8.15 -5.97 -5.66
C TRP A 22 9.56 -6.55 -5.85
N ASN A 23 9.77 -7.33 -6.91
CA ASN A 23 11.09 -7.90 -7.18
C ASN A 23 12.10 -6.78 -7.42
N ALA A 24 13.25 -6.84 -6.75
CA ALA A 24 14.33 -5.85 -6.82
C ALA A 24 13.92 -4.44 -6.33
N PHE A 25 12.73 -4.26 -5.79
CA PHE A 25 12.33 -2.99 -5.18
C PHE A 25 12.64 -3.01 -3.69
N SER A 26 13.25 -1.95 -3.18
CA SER A 26 13.62 -1.83 -1.77
C SER A 26 12.88 -0.68 -1.11
N SER A 27 12.14 -0.98 -0.05
CA SER A 27 11.58 0.00 0.85
C SER A 27 11.24 -0.69 2.17
N GLU A 28 10.93 0.08 3.20
CA GLU A 28 10.53 -0.47 4.50
C GLU A 28 9.19 -1.23 4.44
N LEU A 29 8.40 -1.02 3.40
CA LEU A 29 7.14 -1.75 3.24
C LEU A 29 7.33 -3.14 2.64
N ARG A 30 8.46 -3.40 2.00
CA ARG A 30 8.75 -4.74 1.49
C ARG A 30 8.97 -5.68 2.66
N GLY A 31 8.15 -6.74 2.74
CA GLY A 31 8.21 -7.67 3.86
C GLY A 31 7.51 -7.18 5.13
N ALA A 32 6.97 -5.95 5.13
CA ALA A 32 6.18 -5.46 6.25
C ALA A 32 4.81 -6.13 6.31
N ALA A 33 4.26 -6.20 7.51
CA ALA A 33 2.90 -6.67 7.68
C ALA A 33 1.91 -5.70 7.03
N ALA A 34 0.93 -6.25 6.31
CA ALA A 34 -0.13 -5.48 5.68
C ALA A 34 -1.45 -6.23 5.90
N MET A 35 -2.55 -5.50 5.80
CA MET A 35 -3.88 -6.10 5.81
C MET A 35 -4.31 -6.33 4.36
N SER A 36 -5.02 -7.42 4.10
CA SER A 36 -5.37 -7.79 2.75
C SER A 36 -6.67 -8.58 2.71
N THR A 37 -7.42 -8.44 1.61
CA THR A 37 -8.59 -9.27 1.34
C THR A 37 -8.27 -10.41 0.37
N CYS A 38 -7.02 -10.60 -0.02
CA CYS A 38 -6.63 -11.61 -1.02
C CYS A 38 -7.07 -13.02 -0.61
N ALA A 39 -6.93 -13.39 0.66
CA ALA A 39 -7.38 -14.68 1.17
C ALA A 39 -8.90 -14.80 1.25
N CYS A 40 -9.63 -13.69 1.11
CA CYS A 40 -11.10 -13.64 1.17
C CYS A 40 -11.73 -13.50 -0.21
N GLY A 41 -10.96 -13.63 -1.29
CA GLY A 41 -11.45 -13.60 -2.66
C GLY A 41 -11.51 -12.22 -3.31
N ALA A 42 -11.02 -11.17 -2.64
CA ALA A 42 -10.87 -9.84 -3.20
C ALA A 42 -9.39 -9.53 -3.40
N HIS A 43 -9.09 -8.36 -3.94
CA HIS A 43 -7.72 -7.98 -4.32
C HIS A 43 -7.38 -6.57 -3.81
N GLU A 44 -7.49 -6.41 -2.49
CA GLU A 44 -7.23 -5.15 -1.81
C GLU A 44 -6.14 -5.36 -0.76
N ILE A 45 -5.25 -4.35 -0.62
CA ILE A 45 -4.16 -4.38 0.34
C ILE A 45 -4.08 -3.00 1.01
N TRP A 46 -3.85 -2.98 2.33
CA TRP A 46 -3.66 -1.76 3.10
C TRP A 46 -2.31 -1.80 3.80
N TRP A 47 -1.54 -0.72 3.65
CA TRP A 47 -0.30 -0.50 4.40
C TRP A 47 -0.42 0.78 5.21
N TRP A 48 0.35 0.84 6.27
CA TRP A 48 0.56 2.05 7.04
C TRP A 48 1.94 2.62 6.69
N ALA A 49 2.02 3.93 6.46
CA ALA A 49 3.29 4.57 6.13
C ALA A 49 3.38 5.94 6.79
N GLU A 50 4.58 6.31 7.18
CA GLU A 50 4.90 7.67 7.61
C GLU A 50 5.71 8.32 6.51
N ALA A 51 5.33 9.52 6.09
CA ALA A 51 6.00 10.25 5.03
C ALA A 51 5.74 11.75 5.15
N ALA A 52 6.55 12.54 4.48
CA ALA A 52 6.40 13.99 4.49
C ALA A 52 5.13 14.45 3.75
N ASP A 53 4.76 13.75 2.68
CA ASP A 53 3.60 14.05 1.84
C ASP A 53 3.11 12.80 1.10
N VAL A 54 2.02 12.95 0.33
CA VAL A 54 1.42 11.88 -0.45
C VAL A 54 2.43 11.24 -1.42
N ARG A 55 3.22 12.08 -2.09
CA ARG A 55 4.20 11.62 -3.08
C ARG A 55 5.24 10.73 -2.42
N ALA A 56 5.77 11.15 -1.28
CA ALA A 56 6.75 10.39 -0.53
C ALA A 56 6.14 9.08 0.00
N ALA A 57 4.87 9.10 0.41
CA ALA A 57 4.18 7.90 0.86
C ALA A 57 4.05 6.87 -0.28
N LEU A 58 3.60 7.30 -1.46
CA LEU A 58 3.46 6.42 -2.63
C LEU A 58 4.81 5.92 -3.14
N ALA A 59 5.89 6.66 -2.93
CA ALA A 59 7.23 6.25 -3.32
C ALA A 59 7.75 5.04 -2.52
N ARG A 60 7.06 4.65 -1.44
CA ARG A 60 7.36 3.42 -0.68
C ARG A 60 6.91 2.16 -1.41
N LEU A 61 6.18 2.31 -2.51
CA LEU A 61 5.62 1.22 -3.31
C LEU A 61 6.27 1.21 -4.70
N PRO A 62 6.42 0.02 -5.32
CA PRO A 62 6.81 -0.05 -6.73
C PRO A 62 5.82 0.75 -7.59
N ASN A 63 6.30 1.33 -8.69
CA ASN A 63 5.46 2.18 -9.54
C ASN A 63 4.15 1.52 -9.97
N TYR A 64 4.22 0.26 -10.39
CA TYR A 64 3.03 -0.49 -10.79
C TYR A 64 1.99 -0.56 -9.68
N VAL A 65 2.43 -0.78 -8.45
CA VAL A 65 1.56 -0.86 -7.28
C VAL A 65 1.07 0.54 -6.89
N ALA A 66 1.96 1.54 -6.91
CA ALA A 66 1.63 2.92 -6.53
C ALA A 66 0.56 3.52 -7.45
N GLU A 67 0.58 3.21 -8.74
CA GLU A 67 -0.41 3.68 -9.72
C GLU A 67 -1.82 3.19 -9.40
N ARG A 68 -1.95 2.12 -8.63
CA ARG A 68 -3.20 1.50 -8.23
C ARG A 68 -3.49 1.68 -6.75
N THR A 69 -2.87 2.70 -6.14
CA THR A 69 -2.95 2.93 -4.69
C THR A 69 -3.34 4.37 -4.40
N LEU A 70 -4.21 4.54 -3.41
CA LEU A 70 -4.55 5.84 -2.85
C LEU A 70 -3.79 6.02 -1.54
N ALA A 71 -3.17 7.19 -1.36
CA ALA A 71 -2.57 7.56 -0.09
C ALA A 71 -3.56 8.47 0.66
N ILE A 72 -4.06 7.97 1.77
CA ILE A 72 -5.08 8.66 2.57
C ILE A 72 -4.41 9.16 3.84
N ARG A 73 -4.39 10.48 4.03
CA ARG A 73 -3.85 11.03 5.25
C ARG A 73 -4.76 10.70 6.43
N VAL A 74 -4.16 10.16 7.48
CA VAL A 74 -4.89 9.75 8.68
C VAL A 74 -4.24 10.32 9.92
N LYS A 75 -5.03 10.44 10.97
CA LYS A 75 -4.55 10.85 12.30
C LYS A 75 -5.12 9.91 13.34
N PRO A 76 -4.41 9.69 14.44
CA PRO A 76 -4.96 8.90 15.54
C PRO A 76 -6.27 9.51 16.05
N LEU A 77 -7.21 8.65 16.35
CA LEU A 77 -8.50 9.01 16.95
C LEU A 77 -8.84 7.93 17.98
N THR A 78 -9.26 8.36 19.15
CA THR A 78 -9.79 7.44 20.15
C THR A 78 -11.32 7.48 20.08
N THR A 79 -11.91 6.35 19.77
CA THR A 79 -13.38 6.25 19.75
C THR A 79 -13.93 6.30 21.15
N PRO A 80 -15.06 7.02 21.34
CA PRO A 80 -15.68 7.10 22.65
C PRO A 80 -16.27 5.77 23.11
#